data_9306856c8748ec1a0a5385c786e888e2
#
_entry.id   9306856c8748ec1a0a5385c786e888e2
#
_cell.length_a   1.000
_cell.length_b   1.000
_cell.length_c   1.000
_cell.angle_alpha   90.00
_cell.angle_beta   90.00
_cell.angle_gamma   90.00
#
_symmetry.space_group_name_H-M   'P 1'
#
loop_
_entity.id
_entity.type
_entity.pdbx_description
1 polymer ?
#
loop_
_entity_poly.entity_id
_entity_poly.type
_entity_poly.pdbx_seq_one_letter_code
_entity_poly.pdbx_strand_id
1 'polypeptide(L)'
;MITPAPFPIGRPRRLRRDSFTRNLVRENTLTAHDFIYPVFVVEGQGQRVAVPSMPGVERLSLDLLLPVAQACVELEIPVMALFPVIDPSLKTYDGVEALNPDGLIPRVVRALKKEFPQLGIMTDVALDPFTSHGQDGLPDTRPENEGYILNDETTAILVQQALTQARAGVDIVAPSDMMDGRIGAIRQALEAEKLVHTRIMAYSAKYASAFYGPFRDAVGSASNLGKGNKKVYQMDPGNSDEALREVAMDIAEGADMVMVKPGMPYLDVVRRVKDQFKVPTFAYQVSGEYAMLMAAAQNGWLDREGVMLESLLAFKRAGADGVLTYFALDAARALRKA
;
A
#
# COMPACT_ATOMS: atom_id res chain seq x y z
N MET A 1 -36.02 -2.69 -12.94
CA MET A 1 -36.01 -3.16 -11.52
C MET A 1 -36.50 -4.59 -11.49
N ILE A 2 -35.74 -5.51 -10.87
CA ILE A 2 -36.21 -6.89 -10.64
C ILE A 2 -37.16 -6.82 -9.43
N THR A 3 -38.43 -7.12 -9.63
CA THR A 3 -39.40 -7.24 -8.52
C THR A 3 -39.30 -8.67 -7.97
N PRO A 4 -38.81 -8.89 -6.74
CA PRO A 4 -38.69 -10.21 -6.18
C PRO A 4 -40.14 -10.80 -5.94
N ALA A 5 -40.26 -12.11 -6.13
CA ALA A 5 -41.51 -12.80 -5.85
C ALA A 5 -41.92 -12.63 -4.37
N PRO A 6 -43.18 -12.37 -4.05
CA PRO A 6 -43.64 -12.21 -2.68
C PRO A 6 -43.56 -13.53 -1.88
N PHE A 7 -43.50 -13.41 -0.55
CA PHE A 7 -43.66 -14.57 0.33
C PHE A 7 -45.05 -15.19 0.15
N PRO A 8 -45.20 -16.55 0.17
CA PRO A 8 -44.16 -17.58 0.44
C PRO A 8 -43.38 -18.07 -0.79
N ILE A 9 -43.66 -17.57 -2.00
CA ILE A 9 -43.00 -17.98 -3.24
C ILE A 9 -41.53 -17.57 -3.20
N GLY A 10 -41.23 -16.31 -2.88
CA GLY A 10 -39.92 -15.78 -2.63
C GLY A 10 -39.44 -16.11 -1.22
N ARG A 11 -38.36 -16.89 -1.11
CA ARG A 11 -37.72 -17.24 0.17
C ARG A 11 -36.19 -17.18 0.04
N PRO A 12 -35.55 -16.00 0.23
CA PRO A 12 -34.08 -15.85 0.11
C PRO A 12 -33.30 -16.80 1.02
N ARG A 13 -33.86 -17.24 2.16
CA ARG A 13 -33.22 -18.19 3.06
C ARG A 13 -32.96 -19.57 2.46
N ARG A 14 -33.59 -19.95 1.34
CA ARG A 14 -33.33 -21.22 0.64
C ARG A 14 -31.87 -21.30 0.21
N LEU A 15 -31.30 -20.17 -0.28
CA LEU A 15 -29.90 -20.10 -0.74
C LEU A 15 -28.88 -20.05 0.40
N ARG A 16 -29.36 -19.88 1.66
CA ARG A 16 -28.47 -19.80 2.85
C ARG A 16 -28.47 -21.09 3.67
N ARG A 17 -29.38 -22.01 3.40
CA ARG A 17 -29.61 -23.18 4.24
C ARG A 17 -28.41 -24.11 4.30
N ASP A 18 -27.88 -24.50 3.17
CA ASP A 18 -26.85 -25.54 3.03
C ASP A 18 -25.53 -24.94 2.56
N SER A 19 -24.41 -25.53 2.98
CA SER A 19 -23.07 -25.06 2.63
C SER A 19 -22.83 -25.08 1.11
N PHE A 20 -23.25 -26.18 0.45
CA PHE A 20 -23.07 -26.28 -1.00
C PHE A 20 -23.82 -25.17 -1.77
N THR A 21 -25.03 -24.81 -1.31
CA THR A 21 -25.79 -23.72 -1.93
C THR A 21 -25.11 -22.36 -1.70
N ARG A 22 -24.65 -22.09 -0.44
CA ARG A 22 -23.91 -20.85 -0.14
C ARG A 22 -22.65 -20.73 -0.97
N ASN A 23 -21.93 -21.84 -1.17
CA ASN A 23 -20.73 -21.86 -2.00
C ASN A 23 -21.04 -21.62 -3.49
N LEU A 24 -22.13 -22.24 -3.98
CA LEU A 24 -22.56 -22.12 -5.38
C LEU A 24 -22.94 -20.68 -5.75
N VAL A 25 -23.60 -19.94 -4.84
CA VAL A 25 -24.09 -18.58 -5.10
C VAL A 25 -23.15 -17.48 -4.60
N ARG A 26 -21.97 -17.83 -4.14
CA ARG A 26 -20.96 -16.87 -3.65
C ARG A 26 -20.47 -15.99 -4.80
N GLU A 27 -20.62 -14.68 -4.64
CA GLU A 27 -20.28 -13.69 -5.68
C GLU A 27 -18.79 -13.34 -5.70
N ASN A 28 -18.11 -13.39 -4.56
CA ASN A 28 -16.71 -13.02 -4.42
C ASN A 28 -15.92 -14.11 -3.69
N THR A 29 -14.75 -14.42 -4.22
CA THR A 29 -13.81 -15.39 -3.61
C THR A 29 -12.48 -14.71 -3.38
N LEU A 30 -11.88 -14.96 -2.21
CA LEU A 30 -10.56 -14.48 -1.84
C LEU A 30 -9.52 -15.56 -2.16
N THR A 31 -8.42 -15.17 -2.76
CA THR A 31 -7.28 -16.04 -3.09
C THR A 31 -5.97 -15.38 -2.64
N ALA A 32 -4.89 -16.15 -2.58
CA ALA A 32 -3.56 -15.59 -2.29
C ALA A 32 -3.09 -14.58 -3.34
N HIS A 33 -3.58 -14.70 -4.58
CA HIS A 33 -3.25 -13.78 -5.68
C HIS A 33 -3.86 -12.38 -5.49
N ASP A 34 -4.77 -12.21 -4.54
CA ASP A 34 -5.36 -10.91 -4.21
C ASP A 34 -4.48 -10.09 -3.25
N PHE A 35 -3.35 -10.62 -2.77
CA PHE A 35 -2.56 -9.97 -1.73
C PHE A 35 -1.27 -9.37 -2.24
N ILE A 36 -0.93 -8.18 -1.71
CA ILE A 36 0.39 -7.58 -1.73
C ILE A 36 0.90 -7.57 -0.29
N TYR A 37 2.07 -8.14 -0.04
CA TYR A 37 2.61 -8.22 1.32
C TYR A 37 3.59 -7.07 1.61
N PRO A 38 3.26 -6.12 2.50
CA PRO A 38 4.15 -5.04 2.91
C PRO A 38 5.16 -5.51 3.95
N VAL A 39 6.42 -5.11 3.77
CA VAL A 39 7.53 -5.43 4.68
C VAL A 39 8.34 -4.19 5.02
N PHE A 40 8.80 -4.09 6.27
CA PHE A 40 9.74 -3.05 6.71
C PHE A 40 11.16 -3.58 6.64
N VAL A 41 12.03 -2.85 5.94
CA VAL A 41 13.41 -3.25 5.70
C VAL A 41 14.37 -2.33 6.44
N VAL A 42 15.34 -2.92 7.15
CA VAL A 42 16.37 -2.21 7.90
C VAL A 42 17.77 -2.60 7.42
N GLU A 43 18.73 -1.74 7.66
CA GLU A 43 20.15 -2.03 7.46
C GLU A 43 20.67 -3.09 8.44
N GLY A 44 21.79 -3.71 8.07
CA GLY A 44 22.50 -4.67 8.90
C GLY A 44 22.34 -6.10 8.51
N GLN A 45 22.71 -7.00 9.42
CA GLN A 45 22.62 -8.44 9.30
C GLN A 45 22.03 -9.03 10.58
N GLY A 46 21.16 -10.02 10.47
CA GLY A 46 20.49 -10.65 11.61
C GLY A 46 19.53 -9.71 12.37
N GLN A 47 19.16 -8.57 11.77
CA GLN A 47 18.29 -7.59 12.42
C GLN A 47 16.84 -8.01 12.32
N ARG A 48 16.21 -8.20 13.49
CA ARG A 48 14.78 -8.50 13.65
C ARG A 48 14.24 -7.63 14.79
N VAL A 49 13.47 -6.61 14.45
CA VAL A 49 12.96 -5.63 15.41
C VAL A 49 11.44 -5.60 15.32
N ALA A 50 10.75 -6.00 16.38
CA ALA A 50 9.29 -5.96 16.45
C ALA A 50 8.78 -4.51 16.35
N VAL A 51 7.60 -4.34 15.73
CA VAL A 51 6.85 -3.08 15.74
C VAL A 51 5.80 -3.17 16.85
N PRO A 52 5.98 -2.49 17.99
CA PRO A 52 5.11 -2.68 19.17
C PRO A 52 3.63 -2.40 18.89
N SER A 53 3.34 -1.39 18.06
CA SER A 53 1.98 -1.00 17.68
C SER A 53 1.34 -1.92 16.64
N MET A 54 2.09 -2.91 16.10
CA MET A 54 1.62 -3.83 15.08
C MET A 54 2.01 -5.28 15.45
N PRO A 55 1.25 -5.97 16.31
CA PRO A 55 1.59 -7.31 16.79
C PRO A 55 1.87 -8.30 15.67
N GLY A 56 3.05 -8.95 15.68
CA GLY A 56 3.48 -9.92 14.68
C GLY A 56 4.16 -9.29 13.44
N VAL A 57 4.23 -7.96 13.34
CA VAL A 57 4.97 -7.26 12.28
C VAL A 57 6.36 -6.88 12.78
N GLU A 58 7.36 -7.06 11.94
CA GLU A 58 8.77 -6.84 12.27
C GLU A 58 9.47 -6.02 11.18
N ARG A 59 10.52 -5.32 11.57
CA ARG A 59 11.52 -4.73 10.68
C ARG A 59 12.63 -5.76 10.48
N LEU A 60 12.99 -6.07 9.25
CA LEU A 60 13.91 -7.15 8.93
C LEU A 60 15.09 -6.65 8.09
N SER A 61 16.29 -7.12 8.40
CA SER A 61 17.43 -7.00 7.48
C SER A 61 17.29 -7.94 6.28
N LEU A 62 18.02 -7.68 5.20
CA LEU A 62 17.89 -8.41 3.94
C LEU A 62 18.03 -9.93 4.12
N ASP A 63 19.00 -10.40 4.89
CA ASP A 63 19.23 -11.82 5.15
C ASP A 63 18.02 -12.52 5.80
N LEU A 64 17.29 -11.82 6.69
CA LEU A 64 16.07 -12.31 7.30
C LEU A 64 14.82 -12.09 6.45
N LEU A 65 14.88 -11.21 5.45
CA LEU A 65 13.81 -10.98 4.51
C LEU A 65 13.73 -12.07 3.42
N LEU A 66 14.86 -12.69 3.03
CA LEU A 66 14.89 -13.73 2.02
C LEU A 66 13.97 -14.94 2.36
N PRO A 67 13.97 -15.50 3.59
CA PRO A 67 13.00 -16.53 3.97
C PRO A 67 11.53 -16.07 3.91
N VAL A 68 11.27 -14.79 4.14
CA VAL A 68 9.92 -14.23 4.04
C VAL A 68 9.48 -14.14 2.57
N ALA A 69 10.39 -13.74 1.68
CA ALA A 69 10.16 -13.75 0.24
C ALA A 69 9.89 -15.18 -0.29
N GLN A 70 10.66 -16.17 0.18
CA GLN A 70 10.41 -17.58 -0.12
C GLN A 70 8.99 -18.00 0.31
N ALA A 71 8.57 -17.60 1.50
CA ALA A 71 7.22 -17.91 1.99
C ALA A 71 6.12 -17.23 1.12
N CYS A 72 6.35 -16.02 0.60
CA CYS A 72 5.43 -15.39 -0.35
C CYS A 72 5.30 -16.23 -1.63
N VAL A 73 6.41 -16.70 -2.20
CA VAL A 73 6.42 -17.56 -3.39
C VAL A 73 5.69 -18.88 -3.11
N GLU A 74 5.99 -19.55 -2.01
CA GLU A 74 5.36 -20.82 -1.63
C GLU A 74 3.85 -20.69 -1.39
N LEU A 75 3.41 -19.54 -0.88
CA LEU A 75 2.00 -19.23 -0.63
C LEU A 75 1.29 -18.59 -1.84
N GLU A 76 1.99 -18.43 -2.97
CA GLU A 76 1.46 -17.84 -4.20
C GLU A 76 1.02 -16.37 -4.03
N ILE A 77 1.64 -15.64 -3.10
CA ILE A 77 1.46 -14.19 -2.97
C ILE A 77 2.28 -13.52 -4.08
N PRO A 78 1.65 -12.78 -5.00
CA PRO A 78 2.33 -12.35 -6.22
C PRO A 78 3.32 -11.20 -6.03
N VAL A 79 3.13 -10.35 -5.02
CA VAL A 79 3.89 -9.10 -4.87
C VAL A 79 4.28 -8.85 -3.41
N MET A 80 5.54 -8.46 -3.21
CA MET A 80 6.05 -7.91 -1.96
C MET A 80 6.29 -6.40 -2.09
N ALA A 81 5.80 -5.61 -1.14
CA ALA A 81 5.98 -4.16 -1.10
C ALA A 81 7.02 -3.77 -0.05
N LEU A 82 8.06 -3.03 -0.44
CA LEU A 82 9.20 -2.68 0.39
C LEU A 82 9.06 -1.27 0.98
N PHE A 83 9.16 -1.16 2.30
CA PHE A 83 9.17 0.10 3.04
C PHE A 83 10.47 0.22 3.83
N PRO A 84 11.35 1.19 3.51
CA PRO A 84 12.63 1.33 4.20
C PRO A 84 12.48 1.96 5.59
N VAL A 85 13.31 1.50 6.52
CA VAL A 85 13.59 2.19 7.78
C VAL A 85 15.00 2.71 7.70
N ILE A 86 15.13 4.01 7.46
CA ILE A 86 16.42 4.66 7.20
C ILE A 86 17.05 5.13 8.52
N ASP A 87 18.36 4.91 8.66
CA ASP A 87 19.12 5.41 9.80
C ASP A 87 18.96 6.94 9.90
N PRO A 88 18.66 7.49 11.09
CA PRO A 88 18.50 8.93 11.27
C PRO A 88 19.68 9.78 10.78
N SER A 89 20.90 9.25 10.81
CA SER A 89 22.10 9.93 10.34
C SER A 89 22.14 10.13 8.81
N LEU A 90 21.37 9.35 8.04
CA LEU A 90 21.26 9.44 6.59
C LEU A 90 20.08 10.31 6.14
N LYS A 91 19.24 10.77 7.08
CA LYS A 91 18.10 11.61 6.76
C LYS A 91 18.55 13.07 6.57
N THR A 92 18.16 13.66 5.46
CA THR A 92 18.47 15.06 5.13
C THR A 92 17.19 15.86 4.91
N TYR A 93 17.31 17.18 4.75
CA TYR A 93 16.14 18.02 4.46
C TYR A 93 15.50 17.65 3.13
N ASP A 94 16.29 17.36 2.12
CA ASP A 94 15.88 17.04 0.75
C ASP A 94 15.72 15.53 0.46
N GLY A 95 16.00 14.67 1.46
CA GLY A 95 15.86 13.23 1.32
C GLY A 95 16.82 12.60 0.31
N VAL A 96 18.02 13.13 0.14
CA VAL A 96 18.98 12.73 -0.89
C VAL A 96 19.32 11.24 -0.89
N GLU A 97 19.25 10.55 0.25
CA GLU A 97 19.46 9.10 0.34
C GLU A 97 18.43 8.30 -0.48
N ALA A 98 17.26 8.86 -0.78
CA ALA A 98 16.27 8.25 -1.67
C ALA A 98 16.80 8.06 -3.11
N LEU A 99 17.81 8.83 -3.51
CA LEU A 99 18.44 8.82 -4.83
C LEU A 99 19.68 7.94 -4.91
N ASN A 100 20.12 7.38 -3.79
CA ASN A 100 21.35 6.59 -3.71
C ASN A 100 21.16 5.23 -4.43
N PRO A 101 21.87 4.97 -5.57
CA PRO A 101 21.73 3.71 -6.31
C PRO A 101 22.25 2.49 -5.52
N ASP A 102 23.08 2.71 -4.50
CA ASP A 102 23.60 1.69 -3.61
C ASP A 102 22.96 1.75 -2.21
N GLY A 103 21.91 2.54 -2.05
CA GLY A 103 21.10 2.63 -0.85
C GLY A 103 20.36 1.34 -0.51
N LEU A 104 19.70 1.32 0.64
CA LEU A 104 19.02 0.12 1.16
C LEU A 104 18.04 -0.49 0.15
N ILE A 105 17.12 0.28 -0.39
CA ILE A 105 16.08 -0.24 -1.28
C ILE A 105 16.63 -0.79 -2.60
N PRO A 106 17.47 -0.09 -3.36
CA PRO A 106 18.06 -0.63 -4.59
C PRO A 106 18.85 -1.93 -4.37
N ARG A 107 19.58 -2.06 -3.25
CA ARG A 107 20.31 -3.30 -2.91
C ARG A 107 19.35 -4.45 -2.61
N VAL A 108 18.30 -4.19 -1.84
CA VAL A 108 17.27 -5.20 -1.51
C VAL A 108 16.52 -5.66 -2.75
N VAL A 109 16.13 -4.72 -3.64
CA VAL A 109 15.48 -5.05 -4.92
C VAL A 109 16.37 -5.99 -5.75
N ARG A 110 17.65 -5.62 -5.97
CA ARG A 110 18.60 -6.46 -6.73
C ARG A 110 18.73 -7.87 -6.13
N ALA A 111 18.81 -7.98 -4.81
CA ALA A 111 18.95 -9.26 -4.13
C ALA A 111 17.68 -10.11 -4.28
N LEU A 112 16.50 -9.55 -4.05
CA LEU A 112 15.22 -10.24 -4.19
C LEU A 112 14.96 -10.69 -5.62
N LYS A 113 15.23 -9.83 -6.61
CA LYS A 113 15.05 -10.17 -8.04
C LYS A 113 16.03 -11.25 -8.50
N LYS A 114 17.22 -11.32 -7.92
CA LYS A 114 18.20 -12.37 -8.20
C LYS A 114 17.74 -13.75 -7.66
N GLU A 115 17.24 -13.78 -6.42
CA GLU A 115 16.86 -15.04 -5.75
C GLU A 115 15.43 -15.49 -6.12
N PHE A 116 14.50 -14.53 -6.32
CA PHE A 116 13.08 -14.78 -6.58
C PHE A 116 12.60 -13.99 -7.82
N PRO A 117 13.08 -14.30 -9.04
CA PRO A 117 12.71 -13.55 -10.24
C PRO A 117 11.20 -13.56 -10.55
N GLN A 118 10.48 -14.56 -10.06
CA GLN A 118 9.02 -14.71 -10.22
C GLN A 118 8.20 -13.88 -9.21
N LEU A 119 8.80 -13.42 -8.10
CA LEU A 119 8.11 -12.56 -7.14
C LEU A 119 8.13 -11.11 -7.63
N GLY A 120 6.96 -10.51 -7.77
CA GLY A 120 6.85 -9.08 -8.06
C GLY A 120 7.35 -8.25 -6.88
N ILE A 121 8.21 -7.28 -7.15
CA ILE A 121 8.70 -6.34 -6.14
C ILE A 121 8.12 -4.96 -6.42
N MET A 122 7.48 -4.40 -5.40
CA MET A 122 6.92 -3.06 -5.40
C MET A 122 7.71 -2.19 -4.42
N THR A 123 8.02 -0.96 -4.81
CA THR A 123 8.67 0.02 -3.95
C THR A 123 7.84 1.29 -3.81
N ASP A 124 7.83 1.85 -2.62
CA ASP A 124 7.24 3.15 -2.36
C ASP A 124 8.09 4.27 -2.97
N VAL A 125 7.46 5.24 -3.63
CA VAL A 125 8.10 6.46 -4.10
C VAL A 125 7.53 7.62 -3.27
N ALA A 126 8.26 7.97 -2.23
CA ALA A 126 7.94 9.04 -1.29
C ALA A 126 9.20 9.41 -0.51
N LEU A 127 9.27 10.63 0.02
CA LEU A 127 10.48 11.12 0.69
C LEU A 127 10.42 11.01 2.22
N ASP A 128 9.27 10.77 2.83
CA ASP A 128 9.12 10.78 4.29
C ASP A 128 10.03 9.80 5.05
N PRO A 129 10.45 8.63 4.53
CA PRO A 129 11.44 7.79 5.20
C PRO A 129 12.85 8.42 5.21
N PHE A 130 13.13 9.30 4.24
CA PHE A 130 14.46 9.85 3.96
C PHE A 130 14.63 11.29 4.45
N THR A 131 13.54 11.98 4.76
CA THR A 131 13.59 13.38 5.21
C THR A 131 13.73 13.52 6.71
N SER A 132 14.48 14.54 7.15
CA SER A 132 14.68 14.86 8.56
C SER A 132 13.43 15.44 9.22
N HIS A 133 12.47 15.95 8.44
CA HIS A 133 11.19 16.54 8.89
C HIS A 133 9.98 15.60 8.71
N GLY A 134 10.14 14.42 8.08
CA GLY A 134 9.09 13.39 7.93
C GLY A 134 7.93 13.73 6.98
N GLN A 135 8.05 14.76 6.15
CA GLN A 135 7.11 15.06 5.07
C GLN A 135 7.45 14.25 3.82
N ASP A 136 6.43 13.98 2.97
CA ASP A 136 6.59 13.24 1.70
C ASP A 136 7.28 14.09 0.61
N GLY A 137 7.50 15.38 0.85
CA GLY A 137 8.13 16.32 -0.08
C GLY A 137 8.84 17.46 0.63
N LEU A 138 9.35 18.41 -0.13
CA LEU A 138 10.15 19.53 0.37
C LEU A 138 9.26 20.62 0.98
N PRO A 139 9.42 20.98 2.28
CA PRO A 139 8.74 22.13 2.85
C PRO A 139 9.19 23.44 2.19
N ASP A 140 8.28 24.37 2.03
CA ASP A 140 8.64 25.74 1.64
C ASP A 140 9.34 26.43 2.82
N THR A 141 10.48 27.04 2.56
CA THR A 141 11.25 27.75 3.60
C THR A 141 10.83 29.20 3.79
N ARG A 142 9.92 29.70 2.95
CA ARG A 142 9.42 31.09 3.05
C ARG A 142 8.44 31.21 4.20
N PRO A 143 8.57 32.19 5.10
CA PRO A 143 7.74 32.31 6.29
C PRO A 143 6.24 32.42 5.99
N GLU A 144 5.87 33.09 4.87
CA GLU A 144 4.47 33.25 4.44
C GLU A 144 3.81 31.95 4.00
N ASN A 145 4.61 30.89 3.73
CA ASN A 145 4.18 29.58 3.27
C ASN A 145 4.46 28.48 4.30
N GLU A 146 4.58 28.82 5.57
CA GLU A 146 4.87 27.84 6.63
C GLU A 146 3.92 26.62 6.55
N GLY A 147 4.50 25.43 6.47
CA GLY A 147 3.77 24.16 6.40
C GLY A 147 3.36 23.72 4.99
N TYR A 148 3.60 24.54 3.96
CA TYR A 148 3.37 24.16 2.57
C TYR A 148 4.50 23.25 2.06
N ILE A 149 4.14 22.30 1.20
CA ILE A 149 5.11 21.41 0.52
C ILE A 149 5.20 21.83 -0.95
N LEU A 150 6.42 22.06 -1.41
CA LEU A 150 6.71 22.46 -2.79
C LEU A 150 6.41 21.31 -3.74
N ASN A 151 5.50 21.51 -4.68
CA ASN A 151 5.03 20.47 -5.59
C ASN A 151 6.10 20.09 -6.64
N ASP A 152 6.55 21.07 -7.42
CA ASP A 152 7.36 20.82 -8.61
C ASP A 152 8.78 20.35 -8.25
N GLU A 153 9.38 20.95 -7.22
CA GLU A 153 10.68 20.57 -6.70
C GLU A 153 10.66 19.17 -6.10
N THR A 154 9.58 18.83 -5.39
CA THR A 154 9.37 17.48 -4.86
C THR A 154 9.22 16.48 -5.99
N THR A 155 8.39 16.77 -6.98
CA THR A 155 8.17 15.90 -8.15
C THR A 155 9.47 15.60 -8.89
N ALA A 156 10.36 16.59 -9.03
CA ALA A 156 11.68 16.38 -9.66
C ALA A 156 12.54 15.36 -8.90
N ILE A 157 12.48 15.35 -7.56
CA ILE A 157 13.21 14.36 -6.73
C ILE A 157 12.54 12.99 -6.84
N LEU A 158 11.20 12.92 -6.79
CA LEU A 158 10.45 11.67 -6.89
C LEU A 158 10.69 10.94 -8.23
N VAL A 159 10.84 11.70 -9.32
CA VAL A 159 11.24 11.15 -10.62
C VAL A 159 12.60 10.44 -10.53
N GLN A 160 13.60 11.07 -9.90
CA GLN A 160 14.91 10.46 -9.73
C GLN A 160 14.88 9.25 -8.79
N GLN A 161 14.07 9.28 -7.72
CA GLN A 161 13.86 8.13 -6.85
C GLN A 161 13.26 6.96 -7.63
N ALA A 162 12.20 7.20 -8.42
CA ALA A 162 11.57 6.16 -9.24
C ALA A 162 12.54 5.55 -10.27
N LEU A 163 13.35 6.39 -10.94
CA LEU A 163 14.40 5.91 -11.86
C LEU A 163 15.45 5.08 -11.14
N THR A 164 15.89 5.49 -9.96
CA THR A 164 16.88 4.75 -9.15
C THR A 164 16.35 3.36 -8.79
N GLN A 165 15.09 3.26 -8.39
CA GLN A 165 14.44 1.99 -8.09
C GLN A 165 14.22 1.13 -9.34
N ALA A 166 13.80 1.73 -10.45
CA ALA A 166 13.57 1.03 -11.72
C ALA A 166 14.87 0.47 -12.32
N ARG A 167 15.96 1.22 -12.26
CA ARG A 167 17.32 0.76 -12.66
C ARG A 167 17.81 -0.41 -11.78
N ALA A 168 17.37 -0.50 -10.54
CA ALA A 168 17.66 -1.63 -9.67
C ALA A 168 16.87 -2.90 -10.02
N GLY A 169 15.86 -2.79 -10.89
CA GLY A 169 15.05 -3.92 -11.38
C GLY A 169 13.71 -4.12 -10.66
N VAL A 170 13.17 -3.07 -10.04
CA VAL A 170 11.83 -3.14 -9.44
C VAL A 170 10.76 -3.37 -10.53
N ASP A 171 9.72 -4.12 -10.19
CA ASP A 171 8.62 -4.40 -11.11
C ASP A 171 7.54 -3.31 -11.09
N ILE A 172 7.32 -2.70 -9.92
CA ILE A 172 6.26 -1.70 -9.69
C ILE A 172 6.83 -0.57 -8.84
N VAL A 173 6.79 0.66 -9.35
CA VAL A 173 6.99 1.86 -8.55
C VAL A 173 5.62 2.38 -8.09
N ALA A 174 5.51 2.77 -6.83
CA ALA A 174 4.22 3.15 -6.23
C ALA A 174 4.29 4.53 -5.58
N PRO A 175 4.10 5.62 -6.36
CA PRO A 175 4.13 6.97 -5.83
C PRO A 175 3.01 7.21 -4.82
N SER A 176 3.40 7.56 -3.59
CA SER A 176 2.48 7.73 -2.47
C SER A 176 2.51 9.13 -1.85
N ASP A 177 3.14 10.05 -2.52
CA ASP A 177 3.41 11.43 -2.09
C ASP A 177 2.20 12.37 -2.24
N MET A 178 1.35 12.18 -3.25
CA MET A 178 0.19 13.01 -3.63
C MET A 178 0.56 14.38 -4.23
N MET A 179 1.72 14.54 -4.88
CA MET A 179 2.05 15.75 -5.63
C MET A 179 1.33 15.75 -6.99
N ASP A 180 0.92 16.94 -7.45
CA ASP A 180 0.25 17.09 -8.75
C ASP A 180 1.21 16.80 -9.90
N GLY A 181 0.77 16.00 -10.90
CA GLY A 181 1.54 15.72 -12.11
C GLY A 181 2.70 14.72 -11.94
N ARG A 182 2.92 14.18 -10.72
CA ARG A 182 4.04 13.26 -10.45
C ARG A 182 3.97 11.95 -11.25
N ILE A 183 2.78 11.44 -11.52
CA ILE A 183 2.62 10.18 -12.28
C ILE A 183 3.07 10.39 -13.73
N GLY A 184 2.65 11.50 -14.36
CA GLY A 184 3.05 11.84 -15.73
C GLY A 184 4.55 12.07 -15.85
N ALA A 185 5.14 12.78 -14.90
CA ALA A 185 6.58 13.02 -14.87
C ALA A 185 7.40 11.73 -14.72
N ILE A 186 6.98 10.83 -13.79
CA ILE A 186 7.64 9.52 -13.60
C ILE A 186 7.47 8.65 -14.86
N ARG A 187 6.27 8.56 -15.44
CA ARG A 187 6.03 7.78 -16.66
C ARG A 187 6.91 8.26 -17.80
N GLN A 188 6.95 9.56 -18.06
CA GLN A 188 7.81 10.13 -19.11
C GLN A 188 9.29 9.79 -18.91
N ALA A 189 9.77 9.86 -17.67
CA ALA A 189 11.15 9.55 -17.37
C ALA A 189 11.48 8.05 -17.56
N LEU A 190 10.59 7.15 -17.14
CA LEU A 190 10.73 5.71 -17.37
C LEU A 190 10.77 5.36 -18.86
N GLU A 191 9.88 5.97 -19.66
CA GLU A 191 9.85 5.77 -21.11
C GLU A 191 11.13 6.30 -21.80
N ALA A 192 11.59 7.49 -21.38
CA ALA A 192 12.83 8.08 -21.91
C ALA A 192 14.07 7.18 -21.69
N GLU A 193 14.12 6.47 -20.55
CA GLU A 193 15.18 5.51 -20.24
C GLU A 193 14.91 4.09 -20.75
N LYS A 194 13.84 3.87 -21.50
CA LYS A 194 13.42 2.56 -22.04
C LYS A 194 13.13 1.52 -20.93
N LEU A 195 12.75 1.99 -19.74
CA LEU A 195 12.28 1.16 -18.62
C LEU A 195 10.78 0.88 -18.75
N VAL A 196 10.34 0.57 -19.96
CA VAL A 196 8.94 0.48 -20.41
C VAL A 196 8.12 -0.59 -19.70
N HIS A 197 8.75 -1.55 -19.05
CA HIS A 197 8.08 -2.63 -18.31
C HIS A 197 7.89 -2.34 -16.81
N THR A 198 8.43 -1.23 -16.30
CA THR A 198 8.18 -0.79 -14.92
C THR A 198 6.77 -0.22 -14.82
N ARG A 199 5.92 -0.86 -14.00
CA ARG A 199 4.53 -0.44 -13.78
C ARG A 199 4.48 0.68 -12.77
N ILE A 200 3.46 1.53 -12.89
CA ILE A 200 3.13 2.54 -11.88
C ILE A 200 1.83 2.14 -11.19
N MET A 201 1.90 1.88 -9.87
CA MET A 201 0.73 1.77 -9.00
C MET A 201 0.59 3.08 -8.23
N ALA A 202 -0.26 3.97 -8.70
CA ALA A 202 -0.43 5.29 -8.08
C ALA A 202 -1.29 5.20 -6.83
N TYR A 203 -0.84 5.80 -5.73
CA TYR A 203 -1.69 6.05 -4.57
C TYR A 203 -2.60 7.25 -4.88
N SER A 204 -3.53 7.02 -5.81
CA SER A 204 -4.37 8.08 -6.41
C SER A 204 -5.38 8.67 -5.44
N ALA A 205 -5.83 7.89 -4.46
CA ALA A 205 -6.79 8.32 -3.45
C ALA A 205 -6.21 8.09 -2.05
N LYS A 206 -5.25 8.93 -1.64
CA LYS A 206 -4.62 8.87 -0.31
C LYS A 206 -5.13 9.99 0.58
N TYR A 207 -5.73 9.62 1.70
CA TYR A 207 -6.36 10.53 2.64
C TYR A 207 -5.46 10.88 3.82
N ALA A 208 -5.60 12.10 4.37
CA ALA A 208 -4.98 12.53 5.61
C ALA A 208 -5.66 11.84 6.80
N SER A 209 -5.26 10.60 7.08
CA SER A 209 -5.97 9.69 7.97
C SER A 209 -5.33 9.55 9.35
N ALA A 210 -6.19 9.41 10.38
CA ALA A 210 -5.79 9.03 11.73
C ALA A 210 -5.32 7.57 11.84
N PHE A 211 -5.63 6.72 10.85
CA PHE A 211 -5.24 5.29 10.84
C PHE A 211 -3.77 5.04 10.50
N TYR A 212 -2.94 6.08 10.30
CA TYR A 212 -1.51 5.92 9.98
C TYR A 212 -0.58 5.86 11.20
N GLY A 213 -1.12 5.99 12.42
CA GLY A 213 -0.30 6.02 13.64
C GLY A 213 0.74 4.89 13.73
N PRO A 214 0.36 3.60 13.65
CA PRO A 214 1.29 2.49 13.76
C PRO A 214 2.34 2.42 12.63
N PHE A 215 2.03 2.90 11.41
CA PHE A 215 3.01 2.97 10.32
C PHE A 215 4.13 3.97 10.64
N ARG A 216 3.77 5.13 11.21
CA ARG A 216 4.78 6.14 11.62
C ARG A 216 5.73 5.60 12.68
N ASP A 217 5.22 4.76 13.60
CA ASP A 217 6.05 4.01 14.55
C ASP A 217 6.97 3.04 13.79
N ALA A 218 6.43 2.26 12.86
CA ALA A 218 7.18 1.24 12.11
C ALA A 218 8.35 1.80 11.29
N VAL A 219 8.19 2.94 10.62
CA VAL A 219 9.26 3.59 9.82
C VAL A 219 10.08 4.63 10.60
N GLY A 220 9.76 4.85 11.88
CA GLY A 220 10.47 5.81 12.73
C GLY A 220 10.27 7.26 12.31
N SER A 221 9.16 7.61 11.64
CA SER A 221 8.88 8.98 11.19
C SER A 221 8.02 9.78 12.18
N ALA A 222 7.46 9.16 13.21
CA ALA A 222 6.60 9.81 14.20
C ALA A 222 7.31 10.95 14.95
N SER A 223 8.59 10.76 15.29
CA SER A 223 9.41 11.77 15.99
C SER A 223 9.79 12.95 15.08
N ASN A 224 9.90 12.73 13.77
CA ASN A 224 10.38 13.72 12.81
C ASN A 224 9.25 14.68 12.39
N LEU A 225 8.01 14.18 12.23
CA LEU A 225 6.87 15.01 11.84
C LEU A 225 6.46 16.04 12.93
N GLY A 226 6.79 15.76 14.20
CA GLY A 226 6.48 16.64 15.33
C GLY A 226 5.00 17.01 15.38
N LYS A 227 4.68 18.32 15.39
CA LYS A 227 3.31 18.86 15.30
C LYS A 227 2.81 19.07 13.87
N GLY A 228 3.63 18.78 12.85
CA GLY A 228 3.25 18.90 11.45
C GLY A 228 2.12 17.94 11.06
N ASN A 229 1.46 18.24 9.97
CA ASN A 229 0.45 17.38 9.37
C ASN A 229 0.67 17.27 7.86
N LYS A 230 -0.04 16.37 7.20
CA LYS A 230 0.07 16.12 5.75
C LYS A 230 -1.18 16.58 4.98
N LYS A 231 -2.03 17.41 5.60
CA LYS A 231 -3.31 17.85 5.01
C LYS A 231 -3.17 18.80 3.82
N VAL A 232 -1.99 19.37 3.63
CA VAL A 232 -1.72 20.29 2.50
C VAL A 232 -1.55 19.55 1.17
N TYR A 233 -1.40 18.20 1.21
CA TYR A 233 -1.26 17.39 -0.01
C TYR A 233 -2.01 16.05 0.06
N GLN A 234 -2.40 15.54 1.22
CA GLN A 234 -3.28 14.38 1.34
C GLN A 234 -4.74 14.82 1.42
N MET A 235 -5.64 14.09 0.78
CA MET A 235 -7.06 14.44 0.68
C MET A 235 -7.75 14.51 2.04
N ASP A 236 -8.77 15.35 2.14
CA ASP A 236 -9.62 15.42 3.33
C ASP A 236 -10.49 14.16 3.44
N PRO A 237 -10.53 13.49 4.64
CA PRO A 237 -11.38 12.32 4.87
C PRO A 237 -12.88 12.53 4.60
N GLY A 238 -13.36 13.75 4.57
CA GLY A 238 -14.74 14.09 4.26
C GLY A 238 -15.09 14.07 2.77
N ASN A 239 -14.07 13.96 1.87
CA ASN A 239 -14.24 14.10 0.43
C ASN A 239 -14.23 12.74 -0.28
N SER A 240 -15.20 12.46 -1.13
CA SER A 240 -15.22 11.26 -1.98
C SER A 240 -15.24 11.57 -3.47
N ASP A 241 -15.76 12.74 -3.88
CA ASP A 241 -15.76 13.17 -5.29
C ASP A 241 -14.37 13.62 -5.75
N GLU A 242 -13.58 14.19 -4.85
CA GLU A 242 -12.18 14.54 -5.07
C GLU A 242 -11.37 13.29 -5.50
N ALA A 243 -11.57 12.16 -4.85
CA ALA A 243 -10.91 10.90 -5.19
C ALA A 243 -11.12 10.50 -6.66
N LEU A 244 -12.30 10.73 -7.21
CA LEU A 244 -12.55 10.41 -8.62
C LEU A 244 -11.78 11.33 -9.57
N ARG A 245 -11.57 12.61 -9.20
CA ARG A 245 -10.74 13.55 -9.99
C ARG A 245 -9.28 13.16 -9.95
N GLU A 246 -8.74 12.86 -8.75
CA GLU A 246 -7.35 12.42 -8.56
C GLU A 246 -7.06 11.15 -9.35
N VAL A 247 -7.94 10.15 -9.24
CA VAL A 247 -7.80 8.89 -9.98
C VAL A 247 -7.87 9.11 -11.49
N ALA A 248 -8.77 9.98 -11.97
CA ALA A 248 -8.88 10.31 -13.40
C ALA A 248 -7.60 10.95 -13.93
N MET A 249 -6.98 11.83 -13.16
CA MET A 249 -5.72 12.50 -13.51
C MET A 249 -4.58 11.50 -13.56
N ASP A 250 -4.40 10.68 -12.54
CA ASP A 250 -3.34 9.67 -12.48
C ASP A 250 -3.43 8.66 -13.63
N ILE A 251 -4.66 8.23 -14.00
CA ILE A 251 -4.88 7.36 -15.16
C ILE A 251 -4.48 8.08 -16.46
N ALA A 252 -4.88 9.33 -16.64
CA ALA A 252 -4.52 10.12 -17.82
C ALA A 252 -3.02 10.39 -17.91
N GLU A 253 -2.32 10.47 -16.79
CA GLU A 253 -0.88 10.63 -16.66
C GLU A 253 -0.10 9.31 -16.90
N GLY A 254 -0.76 8.17 -16.96
CA GLY A 254 -0.14 6.87 -17.30
C GLY A 254 0.05 5.93 -16.12
N ALA A 255 -0.76 6.01 -15.06
CA ALA A 255 -0.84 4.97 -14.05
C ALA A 255 -1.38 3.67 -14.66
N ASP A 256 -0.72 2.54 -14.40
CA ASP A 256 -1.19 1.21 -14.79
C ASP A 256 -2.23 0.65 -13.82
N MET A 257 -2.12 1.05 -12.56
CA MET A 257 -2.92 0.60 -11.43
C MET A 257 -3.14 1.78 -10.48
N VAL A 258 -4.28 1.78 -9.78
CA VAL A 258 -4.62 2.82 -8.81
C VAL A 258 -4.91 2.22 -7.44
N MET A 259 -4.60 2.96 -6.36
CA MET A 259 -4.77 2.50 -4.99
C MET A 259 -5.53 3.53 -4.15
N VAL A 260 -6.46 3.03 -3.33
CA VAL A 260 -7.16 3.79 -2.28
C VAL A 260 -6.50 3.51 -0.93
N LYS A 261 -6.13 4.54 -0.19
CA LYS A 261 -5.46 4.46 1.12
C LYS A 261 -6.01 5.52 2.10
N PRO A 262 -6.49 5.14 3.29
CA PRO A 262 -6.71 3.79 3.82
C PRO A 262 -7.77 2.98 3.06
N GLY A 263 -7.95 1.71 3.45
CA GLY A 263 -8.84 0.80 2.75
C GLY A 263 -10.21 0.62 3.41
N MET A 264 -10.31 -0.02 4.59
CA MET A 264 -11.60 -0.39 5.21
C MET A 264 -12.54 0.80 5.44
N PRO A 265 -12.09 1.97 5.93
CA PRO A 265 -12.96 3.14 6.12
C PRO A 265 -13.39 3.80 4.80
N TYR A 266 -12.83 3.38 3.66
CA TYR A 266 -13.01 3.99 2.34
C TYR A 266 -13.46 2.96 1.28
N LEU A 267 -14.20 1.91 1.69
CA LEU A 267 -14.76 0.92 0.77
C LEU A 267 -15.76 1.53 -0.22
N ASP A 268 -16.43 2.60 0.15
CA ASP A 268 -17.28 3.41 -0.72
C ASP A 268 -16.46 4.04 -1.85
N VAL A 269 -15.27 4.60 -1.53
CA VAL A 269 -14.34 5.17 -2.52
C VAL A 269 -13.80 4.07 -3.44
N VAL A 270 -13.38 2.92 -2.89
CA VAL A 270 -12.96 1.75 -3.68
C VAL A 270 -14.04 1.36 -4.67
N ARG A 271 -15.30 1.27 -4.22
CA ARG A 271 -16.43 0.90 -5.08
C ARG A 271 -16.67 1.95 -6.17
N ARG A 272 -16.65 3.23 -5.83
CA ARG A 272 -16.84 4.33 -6.77
C ARG A 272 -15.77 4.36 -7.85
N VAL A 273 -14.49 4.23 -7.45
CA VAL A 273 -13.35 4.17 -8.38
C VAL A 273 -13.50 3.00 -9.34
N LYS A 274 -13.76 1.79 -8.81
CA LYS A 274 -13.91 0.60 -9.65
C LYS A 274 -15.08 0.69 -10.62
N ASP A 275 -16.22 1.21 -10.19
CA ASP A 275 -17.39 1.36 -11.05
C ASP A 275 -17.18 2.40 -12.14
N GLN A 276 -16.51 3.51 -11.81
CA GLN A 276 -16.30 4.63 -12.73
C GLN A 276 -15.24 4.29 -13.80
N PHE A 277 -14.10 3.77 -13.40
CA PHE A 277 -12.93 3.68 -14.27
C PHE A 277 -12.66 2.26 -14.79
N LYS A 278 -13.06 1.21 -14.06
CA LYS A 278 -12.85 -0.20 -14.42
C LYS A 278 -11.38 -0.61 -14.65
N VAL A 279 -10.46 0.19 -14.16
CA VAL A 279 -9.02 -0.11 -14.15
C VAL A 279 -8.67 -1.05 -12.99
N PRO A 280 -7.48 -1.66 -12.97
CA PRO A 280 -6.99 -2.38 -11.80
C PRO A 280 -6.95 -1.45 -10.58
N THR A 281 -7.79 -1.77 -9.58
CA THR A 281 -8.03 -0.94 -8.39
C THR A 281 -7.61 -1.71 -7.14
N PHE A 282 -6.69 -1.15 -6.37
CA PHE A 282 -6.16 -1.73 -5.15
C PHE A 282 -6.59 -0.93 -3.93
N ALA A 283 -6.51 -1.57 -2.76
CA ALA A 283 -6.73 -0.90 -1.49
C ALA A 283 -5.62 -1.25 -0.51
N TYR A 284 -5.25 -0.32 0.36
CA TYR A 284 -4.31 -0.59 1.43
C TYR A 284 -5.05 -0.74 2.77
N GLN A 285 -5.10 -1.95 3.29
CA GLN A 285 -5.47 -2.20 4.68
C GLN A 285 -4.31 -1.73 5.57
N VAL A 286 -4.37 -0.47 6.02
CA VAL A 286 -3.24 0.20 6.65
C VAL A 286 -2.97 -0.28 8.07
N SER A 287 -1.85 0.16 8.60
CA SER A 287 -1.32 -0.24 9.92
C SER A 287 -2.33 -0.07 11.07
N GLY A 288 -3.11 1.02 11.07
CA GLY A 288 -4.13 1.25 12.10
C GLY A 288 -5.32 0.30 11.97
N GLU A 289 -5.70 -0.06 10.75
CA GLU A 289 -6.75 -1.06 10.51
C GLU A 289 -6.29 -2.44 10.98
N TYR A 290 -5.07 -2.83 10.63
CA TYR A 290 -4.44 -4.06 11.12
C TYR A 290 -4.37 -4.08 12.66
N ALA A 291 -3.83 -3.02 13.27
CA ALA A 291 -3.67 -2.90 14.72
C ALA A 291 -5.01 -2.97 15.46
N MET A 292 -6.05 -2.33 14.93
CA MET A 292 -7.41 -2.35 15.48
C MET A 292 -7.98 -3.78 15.52
N LEU A 293 -7.87 -4.53 14.41
CA LEU A 293 -8.34 -5.90 14.33
C LEU A 293 -7.54 -6.83 15.25
N MET A 294 -6.21 -6.68 15.27
CA MET A 294 -5.34 -7.45 16.15
C MET A 294 -5.61 -7.18 17.63
N ALA A 295 -5.82 -5.93 18.01
CA ALA A 295 -6.15 -5.57 19.40
C ALA A 295 -7.48 -6.18 19.84
N ALA A 296 -8.51 -6.13 19.01
CA ALA A 296 -9.81 -6.76 19.31
C ALA A 296 -9.69 -8.29 19.41
N ALA A 297 -8.90 -8.91 18.55
CA ALA A 297 -8.66 -10.35 18.58
C ALA A 297 -7.86 -10.78 19.83
N GLN A 298 -6.80 -10.05 20.19
CA GLN A 298 -5.99 -10.30 21.40
C GLN A 298 -6.80 -10.19 22.69
N ASN A 299 -7.79 -9.31 22.72
CA ASN A 299 -8.72 -9.19 23.86
C ASN A 299 -9.84 -10.25 23.85
N GLY A 300 -9.87 -11.13 22.88
CA GLY A 300 -10.91 -12.18 22.77
C GLY A 300 -12.29 -11.67 22.38
N TRP A 301 -12.39 -10.43 21.87
CA TRP A 301 -13.67 -9.83 21.45
C TRP A 301 -14.09 -10.26 20.05
N LEU A 302 -13.11 -10.57 19.19
CA LEU A 302 -13.32 -11.06 17.83
C LEU A 302 -12.48 -12.32 17.58
N ASP A 303 -13.03 -13.25 16.79
CA ASP A 303 -12.23 -14.36 16.24
C ASP A 303 -11.22 -13.83 15.24
N ARG A 304 -9.93 -14.10 15.49
CA ARG A 304 -8.81 -13.56 14.71
C ARG A 304 -8.87 -13.96 13.24
N GLU A 305 -9.05 -15.26 12.97
CA GLU A 305 -9.05 -15.77 11.60
C GLU A 305 -10.32 -15.32 10.85
N GLY A 306 -11.46 -15.39 11.52
CA GLY A 306 -12.74 -14.95 10.97
C GLY A 306 -12.73 -13.48 10.57
N VAL A 307 -12.32 -12.57 11.48
CA VAL A 307 -12.32 -11.13 11.18
C VAL A 307 -11.26 -10.73 10.16
N MET A 308 -10.11 -11.41 10.15
CA MET A 308 -9.08 -11.24 9.13
C MET A 308 -9.64 -11.54 7.73
N LEU A 309 -10.20 -12.74 7.54
CA LEU A 309 -10.74 -13.16 6.24
C LEU A 309 -11.95 -12.34 5.82
N GLU A 310 -12.86 -12.00 6.75
CA GLU A 310 -14.02 -11.17 6.45
C GLU A 310 -13.64 -9.75 6.04
N SER A 311 -12.66 -9.14 6.72
CA SER A 311 -12.16 -7.81 6.35
C SER A 311 -11.55 -7.78 4.95
N LEU A 312 -10.76 -8.81 4.59
CA LEU A 312 -10.16 -8.92 3.26
C LEU A 312 -11.21 -9.20 2.18
N LEU A 313 -12.21 -10.05 2.49
CA LEU A 313 -13.33 -10.29 1.57
C LEU A 313 -14.17 -9.02 1.35
N ALA A 314 -14.27 -8.12 2.34
CA ALA A 314 -14.97 -6.86 2.20
C ALA A 314 -14.35 -5.97 1.10
N PHE A 315 -13.03 -5.96 0.95
CA PHE A 315 -12.36 -5.26 -0.15
C PHE A 315 -12.72 -5.85 -1.52
N LYS A 316 -12.72 -7.19 -1.64
CA LYS A 316 -13.15 -7.86 -2.87
C LYS A 316 -14.58 -7.53 -3.23
N ARG A 317 -15.49 -7.57 -2.26
CA ARG A 317 -16.90 -7.20 -2.46
C ARG A 317 -17.07 -5.74 -2.84
N ALA A 318 -16.20 -4.85 -2.35
CA ALA A 318 -16.17 -3.45 -2.77
C ALA A 318 -15.61 -3.25 -4.19
N GLY A 319 -14.98 -4.28 -4.79
CA GLY A 319 -14.47 -4.25 -6.15
C GLY A 319 -12.95 -4.08 -6.26
N ALA A 320 -12.21 -4.20 -5.16
CA ALA A 320 -10.76 -4.21 -5.22
C ALA A 320 -10.25 -5.46 -5.96
N ASP A 321 -9.31 -5.27 -6.89
CA ASP A 321 -8.61 -6.36 -7.58
C ASP A 321 -7.55 -6.99 -6.69
N GLY A 322 -6.97 -6.22 -5.77
CA GLY A 322 -6.06 -6.72 -4.75
C GLY A 322 -5.96 -5.81 -3.53
N VAL A 323 -5.36 -6.34 -2.48
CA VAL A 323 -5.23 -5.67 -1.17
C VAL A 323 -3.79 -5.74 -0.69
N LEU A 324 -3.21 -4.58 -0.40
CA LEU A 324 -1.96 -4.49 0.34
C LEU A 324 -2.29 -4.63 1.83
N THR A 325 -1.81 -5.70 2.46
CA THR A 325 -2.19 -6.05 3.83
C THR A 325 -1.08 -6.78 4.60
N TYR A 326 -0.92 -6.44 5.86
CA TYR A 326 -0.02 -7.14 6.78
C TYR A 326 -0.51 -8.56 7.13
N PHE A 327 -1.78 -8.88 6.85
CA PHE A 327 -2.32 -10.23 7.00
C PHE A 327 -2.00 -11.17 5.85
N ALA A 328 -1.32 -10.75 4.78
CA ALA A 328 -1.18 -11.53 3.55
C ALA A 328 -0.70 -12.96 3.77
N LEU A 329 0.39 -13.17 4.54
CA LEU A 329 0.91 -14.52 4.84
C LEU A 329 -0.09 -15.37 5.64
N ASP A 330 -0.70 -14.78 6.66
CA ASP A 330 -1.65 -15.51 7.53
C ASP A 330 -2.94 -15.86 6.78
N ALA A 331 -3.44 -14.91 5.99
CA ALA A 331 -4.62 -15.11 5.16
C ALA A 331 -4.38 -16.18 4.08
N ALA A 332 -3.24 -16.15 3.40
CA ALA A 332 -2.89 -17.16 2.40
C ALA A 332 -2.77 -18.57 3.04
N ARG A 333 -2.20 -18.68 4.26
CA ARG A 333 -2.16 -19.95 5.00
C ARG A 333 -3.56 -20.44 5.41
N ALA A 334 -4.44 -19.54 5.85
CA ALA A 334 -5.80 -19.88 6.24
C ALA A 334 -6.62 -20.37 5.04
N LEU A 335 -6.49 -19.72 3.88
CA LEU A 335 -7.17 -20.09 2.64
C LEU A 335 -6.75 -21.47 2.10
N ARG A 336 -5.53 -21.93 2.36
CA ARG A 336 -5.07 -23.26 1.98
C ARG A 336 -5.64 -24.38 2.85
N LYS A 337 -6.13 -24.06 4.05
CA LYS A 337 -6.72 -25.04 4.97
C LYS A 337 -8.22 -25.21 4.77
N ALA A 338 -8.88 -24.26 4.10
CA ALA A 338 -10.31 -24.21 3.86
C ALA A 338 -10.71 -24.93 2.58
#